data_02cb8e979d5177f835cc378285f5ee66
#
_entry.id   02cb8e979d5177f835cc378285f5ee66
#
_cell.length_a   1.000
_cell.length_b   1.000
_cell.length_c   1.000
_cell.angle_alpha   90.00
_cell.angle_beta   90.00
_cell.angle_gamma   90.00
#
_symmetry.space_group_name_H-M   'P 1'
#
loop_
_entity.id
_entity.type
_entity.pdbx_description
1 polymer ?
#
loop_
_entity_poly.entity_id
_entity_poly.type
_entity_poly.pdbx_seq_one_letter_code
_entity_poly.pdbx_strand_id
1 'polypeptide(L)'
;MERLYRKLEEYSRSDYYPFHMPGHKRNPVSVRGEFPLERDITEIEGFDNLHHPEDLLLEAQQNVAKLYGTRESFYSVNGSTAALLAAISAAVPRNGQILVARNCHKAVYHAIYLRNLKPAYIYPQMDSEWWINGGIFSDKVERCLAENPEIQAVLITSPTYDGVVSDVKEIAEITHKYGVPLIVDEAHGAHFHFSNYFPASAAELGADLVIQSFHKTLPAMTQTAVLHNCSDRVDSRLIRRFMGIYQTSSPSYILMASIDACMDTMAAEGKQMFRDFTRILEQTRKRLSVCKYIRLVDPVKGKNGVFDYDRSKLVFSTRASLLSGSDLYHILLDRYHIQMEMESENYALAIAAVGDRDEGFERLCQAIEELDQEQADLIKAGIPAEENKKLDTRSMHFVLTQMMSMADAMEAPTEKCPLEESIGRISAEFAYLYPPGIPLITPGEQITGQFIRNMRIYMDKGLYLQGLEDYTNKTILVVEQQPQSTKEQDEEIHG
;
A
#
# COMPACT_ATOMS: atom_id res chain seq x y z
N MET A 1 2.02 -23.34 -25.55
CA MET A 1 1.33 -22.17 -25.03
C MET A 1 2.16 -20.96 -25.41
N GLU A 2 1.57 -20.05 -26.14
CA GLU A 2 2.24 -18.83 -26.57
C GLU A 2 2.33 -17.85 -25.38
N ARG A 3 3.47 -17.17 -25.22
CA ARG A 3 3.68 -16.19 -24.16
C ARG A 3 3.73 -14.79 -24.75
N LEU A 4 3.04 -13.84 -24.13
CA LEU A 4 2.97 -12.47 -24.62
C LEU A 4 4.38 -11.85 -24.80
N TYR A 5 5.27 -12.02 -23.83
CA TYR A 5 6.62 -11.44 -23.90
C TYR A 5 7.45 -12.03 -25.05
N ARG A 6 7.30 -13.31 -25.38
CA ARG A 6 7.97 -13.96 -26.52
C ARG A 6 7.39 -13.48 -27.85
N LYS A 7 6.07 -13.41 -27.93
CA LYS A 7 5.40 -12.90 -29.12
C LYS A 7 5.78 -11.46 -29.43
N LEU A 8 5.89 -10.59 -28.43
CA LEU A 8 6.41 -9.23 -28.60
C LEU A 8 7.86 -9.22 -29.07
N GLU A 9 8.70 -10.14 -28.57
CA GLU A 9 10.08 -10.28 -28.99
C GLU A 9 10.17 -10.72 -30.45
N GLU A 10 9.38 -11.69 -30.89
CA GLU A 10 9.30 -12.15 -32.27
C GLU A 10 8.78 -11.03 -33.18
N TYR A 11 7.72 -10.34 -32.78
CA TYR A 11 7.17 -9.20 -33.49
C TYR A 11 8.19 -8.06 -33.63
N SER A 12 9.01 -7.80 -32.62
CA SER A 12 10.05 -6.77 -32.67
C SER A 12 11.10 -7.02 -33.76
N ARG A 13 11.31 -8.28 -34.14
CA ARG A 13 12.25 -8.72 -35.19
C ARG A 13 11.62 -8.90 -36.56
N SER A 14 10.28 -8.73 -36.65
CA SER A 14 9.54 -8.89 -37.90
C SER A 14 9.76 -7.71 -38.83
N ASP A 15 9.45 -7.92 -40.11
CA ASP A 15 9.49 -6.91 -41.15
C ASP A 15 8.18 -6.13 -41.31
N TYR A 16 7.20 -6.32 -40.42
CA TYR A 16 5.97 -5.55 -40.44
C TYR A 16 6.23 -4.08 -40.18
N TYR A 17 5.85 -3.21 -41.14
CA TYR A 17 5.95 -1.77 -40.95
C TYR A 17 4.75 -1.24 -40.16
N PRO A 18 4.98 -0.52 -39.01
CA PRO A 18 3.92 -0.18 -38.07
C PRO A 18 3.15 1.09 -38.43
N PHE A 19 2.14 1.01 -39.30
CA PHE A 19 1.21 2.12 -39.50
C PHE A 19 0.18 2.30 -38.36
N HIS A 20 0.19 1.39 -37.38
CA HIS A 20 -0.60 1.49 -36.17
C HIS A 20 0.05 2.42 -35.11
N MET A 21 -0.66 2.73 -34.02
CA MET A 21 -0.10 3.36 -32.81
C MET A 21 0.86 2.39 -32.09
N PRO A 22 1.84 2.87 -31.29
CA PRO A 22 2.13 4.27 -30.94
C PRO A 22 2.84 5.10 -32.04
N GLY A 23 2.91 6.43 -31.76
CA GLY A 23 3.45 7.41 -32.73
C GLY A 23 4.95 7.30 -33.01
N HIS A 24 5.74 6.64 -32.18
CA HIS A 24 7.17 6.38 -32.40
C HIS A 24 7.45 5.36 -33.53
N LYS A 25 6.43 4.62 -33.95
CA LYS A 25 6.50 3.68 -35.10
C LYS A 25 7.62 2.65 -35.02
N ARG A 26 7.89 2.15 -33.80
CA ARG A 26 8.99 1.20 -33.50
C ARG A 26 10.37 1.73 -33.96
N ASN A 27 10.49 3.03 -34.18
CA ASN A 27 11.72 3.67 -34.64
C ASN A 27 12.53 4.22 -33.47
N PRO A 28 13.68 3.60 -33.11
CA PRO A 28 14.47 3.98 -31.92
C PRO A 28 15.07 5.39 -32.04
N VAL A 29 15.18 5.96 -33.26
CA VAL A 29 15.71 7.33 -33.45
C VAL A 29 14.63 8.41 -33.33
N SER A 30 13.36 8.04 -33.16
CA SER A 30 12.23 8.98 -33.04
C SER A 30 12.18 9.71 -31.71
N VAL A 31 12.89 9.23 -30.70
CA VAL A 31 12.96 9.78 -29.36
C VAL A 31 14.36 9.66 -28.78
N ARG A 32 14.77 10.62 -27.95
CA ARG A 32 16.07 10.56 -27.25
C ARG A 32 16.01 9.62 -26.08
N GLY A 33 17.01 8.77 -25.90
CA GLY A 33 17.13 7.77 -24.82
C GLY A 33 16.90 6.35 -25.32
N GLU A 34 17.18 5.39 -24.45
CA GLU A 34 16.99 3.95 -24.73
C GLU A 34 15.65 3.51 -24.15
N PHE A 35 14.73 3.14 -25.01
CA PHE A 35 13.40 2.65 -24.65
C PHE A 35 13.09 1.40 -25.49
N PRO A 36 12.30 0.44 -24.99
CA PRO A 36 11.95 -0.79 -25.71
C PRO A 36 10.86 -0.53 -26.78
N LEU A 37 11.05 0.48 -27.62
CA LEU A 37 10.05 0.95 -28.61
C LEU A 37 9.66 -0.12 -29.60
N GLU A 38 10.57 -1.04 -29.92
CA GLU A 38 10.35 -2.14 -30.84
C GLU A 38 9.29 -3.15 -30.36
N ARG A 39 9.05 -3.19 -29.04
CA ARG A 39 8.07 -4.07 -28.37
C ARG A 39 6.83 -3.33 -27.89
N ASP A 40 6.81 -2.00 -28.01
CA ASP A 40 5.69 -1.18 -27.57
C ASP A 40 4.63 -1.08 -28.67
N ILE A 41 3.48 -1.64 -28.39
CA ILE A 41 2.34 -1.73 -29.30
C ILE A 41 1.04 -1.35 -28.58
N THR A 42 -0.02 -1.22 -29.32
CA THR A 42 -1.41 -1.18 -28.83
C THR A 42 -2.14 -2.48 -29.20
N GLU A 43 -3.47 -2.50 -29.14
CA GLU A 43 -4.33 -3.64 -29.47
C GLU A 43 -4.32 -3.88 -30.99
N ILE A 44 -3.29 -4.53 -31.50
CA ILE A 44 -3.17 -4.94 -32.90
C ILE A 44 -3.57 -6.40 -33.08
N GLU A 45 -3.90 -6.79 -34.29
CA GLU A 45 -4.30 -8.15 -34.66
C GLU A 45 -3.26 -9.18 -34.15
N GLY A 46 -3.75 -10.22 -33.49
CA GLY A 46 -2.94 -11.31 -32.94
C GLY A 46 -2.40 -11.04 -31.52
N PHE A 47 -2.61 -9.86 -30.92
CA PHE A 47 -2.10 -9.55 -29.58
C PHE A 47 -3.18 -9.40 -28.50
N ASP A 48 -4.45 -9.66 -28.86
CA ASP A 48 -5.59 -9.63 -27.93
C ASP A 48 -5.85 -8.22 -27.35
N ASN A 49 -6.85 -8.08 -26.48
CA ASN A 49 -7.24 -6.83 -25.82
C ASN A 49 -7.46 -7.07 -24.33
N LEU A 50 -6.78 -6.32 -23.45
CA LEU A 50 -6.91 -6.50 -22.00
C LEU A 50 -8.34 -6.32 -21.48
N HIS A 51 -9.11 -5.41 -22.09
CA HIS A 51 -10.48 -5.11 -21.68
C HIS A 51 -11.52 -6.08 -22.24
N HIS A 52 -11.13 -6.88 -23.23
CA HIS A 52 -11.93 -7.95 -23.82
C HIS A 52 -11.04 -9.14 -24.21
N PRO A 53 -10.42 -9.81 -23.22
CA PRO A 53 -9.47 -10.88 -23.47
C PRO A 53 -10.18 -12.13 -23.98
N GLU A 54 -9.76 -12.64 -25.14
CA GLU A 54 -10.34 -13.83 -25.80
C GLU A 54 -9.32 -14.95 -25.97
N ASP A 55 -8.04 -14.62 -26.17
CA ASP A 55 -6.97 -15.54 -26.49
C ASP A 55 -5.76 -15.40 -25.55
N LEU A 56 -4.69 -14.73 -26.02
CA LEU A 56 -3.39 -14.65 -25.38
C LEU A 56 -3.43 -14.04 -23.99
N LEU A 57 -4.15 -12.94 -23.81
CA LEU A 57 -4.26 -12.26 -22.52
C LEU A 57 -5.24 -12.99 -21.58
N LEU A 58 -6.27 -13.63 -22.12
CA LEU A 58 -7.15 -14.49 -21.33
C LEU A 58 -6.35 -15.67 -20.77
N GLU A 59 -5.58 -16.35 -21.62
CA GLU A 59 -4.74 -17.46 -21.23
C GLU A 59 -3.66 -17.05 -20.21
N ALA A 60 -3.02 -15.91 -20.40
CA ALA A 60 -2.04 -15.36 -19.46
C ALA A 60 -2.65 -15.12 -18.08
N GLN A 61 -3.84 -14.52 -18.00
CA GLN A 61 -4.56 -14.30 -16.73
C GLN A 61 -5.02 -15.62 -16.08
N GLN A 62 -5.45 -16.60 -16.87
CA GLN A 62 -5.79 -17.94 -16.38
C GLN A 62 -4.57 -18.67 -15.80
N ASN A 63 -3.38 -18.49 -16.39
CA ASN A 63 -2.14 -19.05 -15.87
C ASN A 63 -1.78 -18.47 -14.51
N VAL A 64 -1.96 -17.17 -14.31
CA VAL A 64 -1.78 -16.54 -13.00
C VAL A 64 -2.79 -17.10 -11.99
N ALA A 65 -4.06 -17.20 -12.37
CA ALA A 65 -5.09 -17.75 -11.51
C ALA A 65 -4.76 -19.20 -11.10
N LYS A 66 -4.30 -20.02 -12.05
CA LYS A 66 -3.88 -21.39 -11.80
C LYS A 66 -2.67 -21.47 -10.88
N LEU A 67 -1.68 -20.58 -11.06
CA LEU A 67 -0.47 -20.56 -10.24
C LEU A 67 -0.77 -20.21 -8.79
N TYR A 68 -1.64 -19.22 -8.55
CA TYR A 68 -2.05 -18.78 -7.20
C TYR A 68 -3.23 -19.59 -6.62
N GLY A 69 -3.79 -20.53 -7.36
CA GLY A 69 -4.95 -21.30 -6.91
C GLY A 69 -6.23 -20.49 -6.76
N THR A 70 -6.35 -19.37 -7.47
CA THR A 70 -7.52 -18.48 -7.43
C THR A 70 -8.52 -18.82 -8.54
N ARG A 71 -9.75 -18.37 -8.40
CA ARG A 71 -10.82 -18.61 -9.39
C ARG A 71 -10.57 -17.84 -10.69
N GLU A 72 -10.24 -16.57 -10.58
CA GLU A 72 -9.88 -15.69 -11.70
C GLU A 72 -8.82 -14.69 -11.24
N SER A 73 -8.01 -14.22 -12.18
CA SER A 73 -7.02 -13.16 -11.93
C SER A 73 -7.09 -12.14 -13.04
N PHE A 74 -6.99 -10.86 -12.71
CA PHE A 74 -7.10 -9.75 -13.63
C PHE A 74 -5.83 -8.91 -13.60
N TYR A 75 -5.20 -8.70 -14.75
CA TYR A 75 -4.03 -7.83 -14.86
C TYR A 75 -4.40 -6.37 -14.61
N SER A 76 -3.56 -5.69 -13.86
CA SER A 76 -3.61 -4.24 -13.69
C SER A 76 -2.29 -3.62 -14.13
N VAL A 77 -2.35 -2.78 -15.16
CA VAL A 77 -1.23 -1.96 -15.64
C VAL A 77 -1.31 -0.51 -15.11
N ASN A 78 -2.30 -0.22 -14.26
CA ASN A 78 -2.45 1.03 -13.53
C ASN A 78 -2.23 0.81 -12.01
N GLY A 79 -1.39 -0.18 -11.66
CA GLY A 79 -0.99 -0.51 -10.30
C GLY A 79 -2.11 -1.12 -9.46
N SER A 80 -1.79 -1.44 -8.22
CA SER A 80 -2.78 -1.85 -7.22
C SER A 80 -3.83 -0.77 -6.95
N THR A 81 -3.55 0.49 -7.29
CA THR A 81 -4.52 1.58 -7.19
C THR A 81 -5.78 1.28 -8.00
N ALA A 82 -5.66 1.00 -9.30
CA ALA A 82 -6.81 0.67 -10.14
C ALA A 82 -7.49 -0.64 -9.69
N ALA A 83 -6.71 -1.63 -9.27
CA ALA A 83 -7.23 -2.90 -8.75
C ALA A 83 -8.05 -2.72 -7.46
N LEU A 84 -7.60 -1.88 -6.51
CA LEU A 84 -8.34 -1.53 -5.29
C LEU A 84 -9.64 -0.79 -5.60
N LEU A 85 -9.58 0.21 -6.50
CA LEU A 85 -10.77 0.94 -6.95
C LEU A 85 -11.79 -0.02 -7.56
N ALA A 86 -11.34 -0.96 -8.40
CA ALA A 86 -12.20 -1.95 -9.05
C ALA A 86 -12.79 -2.96 -8.04
N ALA A 87 -11.98 -3.49 -7.13
CA ALA A 87 -12.40 -4.44 -6.11
C ALA A 87 -13.48 -3.85 -5.20
N ILE A 88 -13.26 -2.64 -4.67
CA ILE A 88 -14.22 -1.95 -3.81
C ILE A 88 -15.50 -1.63 -4.59
N SER A 89 -15.37 -1.13 -5.84
CA SER A 89 -16.53 -0.78 -6.67
C SER A 89 -17.38 -1.97 -7.09
N ALA A 90 -16.76 -3.16 -7.21
CA ALA A 90 -17.45 -4.41 -7.52
C ALA A 90 -18.15 -5.01 -6.29
N ALA A 91 -17.53 -4.87 -5.10
CA ALA A 91 -18.05 -5.44 -3.87
C ALA A 91 -19.11 -4.56 -3.20
N VAL A 92 -19.04 -3.22 -3.36
CA VAL A 92 -19.93 -2.28 -2.66
C VAL A 92 -20.66 -1.38 -3.66
N PRO A 93 -22.00 -1.37 -3.66
CA PRO A 93 -22.76 -0.48 -4.52
C PRO A 93 -22.53 1.01 -4.16
N ARG A 94 -22.83 1.91 -5.09
CA ARG A 94 -22.74 3.36 -4.83
C ARG A 94 -23.62 3.73 -3.63
N ASN A 95 -23.13 4.61 -2.77
CA ASN A 95 -23.75 5.02 -1.50
C ASN A 95 -23.83 3.91 -0.44
N GLY A 96 -23.19 2.76 -0.67
CA GLY A 96 -23.13 1.66 0.30
C GLY A 96 -22.18 1.92 1.47
N GLN A 97 -22.12 0.96 2.38
CA GLN A 97 -21.26 1.04 3.56
C GLN A 97 -20.14 -0.01 3.51
N ILE A 98 -18.93 0.41 3.91
CA ILE A 98 -17.74 -0.44 3.94
C ILE A 98 -17.00 -0.30 5.27
N LEU A 99 -16.53 -1.43 5.84
CA LEU A 99 -15.58 -1.43 6.96
C LEU A 99 -14.16 -1.44 6.40
N VAL A 100 -13.34 -0.46 6.76
CA VAL A 100 -11.96 -0.34 6.27
C VAL A 100 -10.95 -0.18 7.41
N ALA A 101 -9.81 -0.82 7.25
CA ALA A 101 -8.67 -0.57 8.14
C ALA A 101 -8.17 0.86 7.96
N ARG A 102 -8.01 1.62 9.06
CA ARG A 102 -7.66 3.05 9.01
C ARG A 102 -6.24 3.29 8.45
N ASN A 103 -5.38 2.28 8.48
CA ASN A 103 -4.04 2.27 7.89
C ASN A 103 -4.01 1.81 6.42
N CYS A 104 -5.14 1.77 5.73
CA CYS A 104 -5.17 1.41 4.31
C CYS A 104 -4.56 2.50 3.42
N HIS A 105 -4.13 2.09 2.23
CA HIS A 105 -3.56 2.98 1.23
C HIS A 105 -4.59 4.01 0.74
N LYS A 106 -4.12 5.22 0.37
CA LYS A 106 -4.99 6.32 -0.13
C LYS A 106 -5.96 5.93 -1.25
N ALA A 107 -5.64 4.92 -2.07
CA ALA A 107 -6.55 4.42 -3.11
C ALA A 107 -7.89 3.92 -2.56
N VAL A 108 -7.93 3.40 -1.32
CA VAL A 108 -9.18 2.98 -0.66
C VAL A 108 -10.06 4.20 -0.37
N TYR A 109 -9.48 5.28 0.12
CA TYR A 109 -10.20 6.54 0.36
C TYR A 109 -10.67 7.18 -0.95
N HIS A 110 -9.87 7.08 -2.04
CA HIS A 110 -10.33 7.51 -3.37
C HIS A 110 -11.56 6.70 -3.84
N ALA A 111 -11.60 5.38 -3.58
CA ALA A 111 -12.78 4.57 -3.87
C ALA A 111 -14.00 5.01 -3.04
N ILE A 112 -13.79 5.31 -1.74
CA ILE A 112 -14.85 5.83 -0.85
C ILE A 112 -15.43 7.12 -1.43
N TYR A 113 -14.58 8.08 -1.85
CA TYR A 113 -15.00 9.30 -2.51
C TYR A 113 -15.75 9.03 -3.82
N LEU A 114 -15.13 8.34 -4.77
CA LEU A 114 -15.69 8.10 -6.11
C LEU A 114 -17.03 7.36 -6.09
N ARG A 115 -17.22 6.49 -5.10
CA ARG A 115 -18.44 5.69 -4.94
C ARG A 115 -19.42 6.29 -3.93
N ASN A 116 -19.07 7.42 -3.31
CA ASN A 116 -19.83 8.05 -2.21
C ASN A 116 -20.18 7.04 -1.12
N LEU A 117 -19.18 6.25 -0.66
CA LEU A 117 -19.39 5.23 0.35
C LEU A 117 -19.42 5.84 1.76
N LYS A 118 -20.08 5.14 2.67
CA LYS A 118 -20.07 5.43 4.10
C LYS A 118 -19.03 4.52 4.77
N PRO A 119 -17.84 5.05 5.15
CA PRO A 119 -16.84 4.22 5.79
C PRO A 119 -17.16 4.03 7.29
N ALA A 120 -17.00 2.79 7.76
CA ALA A 120 -16.73 2.49 9.14
C ALA A 120 -15.23 2.18 9.26
N TYR A 121 -14.57 2.68 10.32
CA TYR A 121 -13.12 2.51 10.45
C TYR A 121 -12.78 1.54 11.57
N ILE A 122 -11.80 0.66 11.28
CA ILE A 122 -11.16 -0.19 12.26
C ILE A 122 -9.67 0.18 12.35
N TYR A 123 -9.19 0.39 13.57
CA TYR A 123 -7.82 0.86 13.79
C TYR A 123 -6.90 -0.32 14.07
N PRO A 124 -5.72 -0.39 13.39
CA PRO A 124 -4.72 -1.40 13.66
C PRO A 124 -4.21 -1.30 15.10
N GLN A 125 -3.65 -2.38 15.59
CA GLN A 125 -2.91 -2.33 16.84
C GLN A 125 -1.55 -1.65 16.60
N MET A 126 -0.89 -1.28 17.68
CA MET A 126 0.50 -0.82 17.66
C MET A 126 1.35 -1.81 18.46
N ASP A 127 2.41 -2.33 17.83
CA ASP A 127 3.40 -3.09 18.58
C ASP A 127 4.13 -2.18 19.57
N SER A 128 4.03 -2.48 20.86
CA SER A 128 4.55 -1.62 21.93
C SER A 128 6.06 -1.73 22.11
N GLU A 129 6.69 -2.81 21.61
CA GLU A 129 8.13 -3.00 21.66
C GLU A 129 8.83 -2.26 20.54
N TRP A 130 8.32 -2.40 19.32
CA TRP A 130 8.97 -1.91 18.12
C TRP A 130 8.41 -0.59 17.58
N TRP A 131 7.21 -0.21 18.04
CA TRP A 131 6.47 0.97 17.59
C TRP A 131 6.16 0.95 16.09
N ILE A 132 5.83 -0.22 15.58
CA ILE A 132 5.34 -0.44 14.21
C ILE A 132 3.85 -0.73 14.23
N ASN A 133 3.21 -0.57 13.06
CA ASN A 133 1.81 -0.93 12.93
C ASN A 133 1.62 -2.44 13.07
N GLY A 134 0.74 -2.85 13.97
CA GLY A 134 0.27 -4.22 14.10
C GLY A 134 -0.87 -4.55 13.15
N GLY A 135 -1.40 -5.76 13.29
CA GLY A 135 -2.55 -6.24 12.53
C GLY A 135 -3.90 -5.74 13.05
N ILE A 136 -4.94 -6.15 12.38
CA ILE A 136 -6.34 -5.96 12.78
C ILE A 136 -6.77 -7.17 13.62
N PHE A 137 -7.40 -6.92 14.75
CA PHE A 137 -7.97 -7.97 15.58
C PHE A 137 -9.32 -8.44 15.02
N SER A 138 -9.50 -9.75 14.92
CA SER A 138 -10.70 -10.40 14.41
C SER A 138 -11.94 -10.09 15.24
N ASP A 139 -11.83 -10.06 16.58
CA ASP A 139 -12.93 -9.71 17.51
C ASP A 139 -13.45 -8.28 17.31
N LYS A 140 -12.58 -7.36 16.91
CA LYS A 140 -13.01 -6.00 16.55
C LYS A 140 -13.77 -5.97 15.23
N VAL A 141 -13.37 -6.79 14.24
CA VAL A 141 -14.12 -6.93 12.98
C VAL A 141 -15.51 -7.48 13.28
N GLU A 142 -15.62 -8.56 14.08
CA GLU A 142 -16.89 -9.16 14.45
C GLU A 142 -17.82 -8.15 15.16
N ARG A 143 -17.28 -7.40 16.11
CA ARG A 143 -18.04 -6.35 16.81
C ARG A 143 -18.56 -5.27 15.86
N CYS A 144 -17.70 -4.76 14.97
CA CYS A 144 -18.11 -3.74 14.01
C CYS A 144 -19.23 -4.25 13.07
N LEU A 145 -19.15 -5.51 12.62
CA LEU A 145 -20.18 -6.11 11.77
C LEU A 145 -21.49 -6.33 12.53
N ALA A 146 -21.41 -6.74 13.80
CA ALA A 146 -22.59 -6.92 14.65
C ALA A 146 -23.32 -5.60 14.95
N GLU A 147 -22.58 -4.51 15.14
CA GLU A 147 -23.10 -3.18 15.43
C GLU A 147 -23.59 -2.44 14.17
N ASN A 148 -23.11 -2.83 12.97
CA ASN A 148 -23.40 -2.16 11.70
C ASN A 148 -23.80 -3.16 10.61
N PRO A 149 -25.04 -3.67 10.63
CA PRO A 149 -25.53 -4.68 9.69
C PRO A 149 -25.59 -4.19 8.23
N GLU A 150 -25.48 -2.91 7.98
CA GLU A 150 -25.46 -2.31 6.64
C GLU A 150 -24.10 -2.41 5.94
N ILE A 151 -23.03 -2.88 6.61
CA ILE A 151 -21.70 -3.08 6.01
C ILE A 151 -21.81 -4.16 4.94
N GLN A 152 -21.29 -3.87 3.74
CA GLN A 152 -21.39 -4.71 2.56
C GLN A 152 -20.07 -5.32 2.12
N ALA A 153 -18.94 -4.82 2.62
CA ALA A 153 -17.61 -5.41 2.45
C ALA A 153 -16.70 -5.00 3.61
N VAL A 154 -15.70 -5.82 3.89
CA VAL A 154 -14.59 -5.50 4.80
C VAL A 154 -13.31 -5.41 3.97
N LEU A 155 -12.49 -4.36 4.20
CA LEU A 155 -11.18 -4.22 3.59
C LEU A 155 -10.11 -4.06 4.67
N ILE A 156 -9.09 -4.90 4.60
CA ILE A 156 -7.88 -4.79 5.44
C ILE A 156 -6.62 -4.73 4.59
N THR A 157 -5.55 -4.17 5.14
CA THR A 157 -4.20 -4.22 4.56
C THR A 157 -3.37 -5.26 5.32
N SER A 158 -2.95 -6.31 4.65
CA SER A 158 -2.15 -7.39 5.21
C SER A 158 -1.28 -8.02 4.12
N PRO A 159 0.06 -7.93 4.20
CA PRO A 159 0.81 -7.34 5.32
C PRO A 159 0.72 -5.81 5.37
N THR A 160 1.01 -5.24 6.55
CA THR A 160 1.27 -3.81 6.69
C THR A 160 2.56 -3.43 5.95
N TYR A 161 2.83 -2.14 5.81
CA TYR A 161 4.08 -1.68 5.19
C TYR A 161 5.31 -2.19 5.94
N ASP A 162 5.21 -2.26 7.26
CA ASP A 162 6.26 -2.78 8.15
C ASP A 162 6.38 -4.32 8.14
N GLY A 163 5.44 -5.02 7.51
CA GLY A 163 5.46 -6.48 7.34
C GLY A 163 4.56 -7.27 8.29
N VAL A 164 3.77 -6.63 9.15
CA VAL A 164 2.88 -7.34 10.08
C VAL A 164 1.65 -7.88 9.35
N VAL A 165 1.32 -9.14 9.60
CA VAL A 165 0.18 -9.86 9.03
C VAL A 165 -0.91 -10.04 10.07
N SER A 166 -2.16 -9.78 9.69
CA SER A 166 -3.38 -10.05 10.46
C SER A 166 -3.79 -11.52 10.37
N ASP A 167 -4.64 -12.01 11.27
CA ASP A 167 -5.28 -13.31 11.12
C ASP A 167 -6.36 -13.25 10.02
N VAL A 168 -5.90 -13.29 8.77
CA VAL A 168 -6.77 -13.19 7.59
C VAL A 168 -7.79 -14.32 7.58
N LYS A 169 -7.40 -15.54 8.03
CA LYS A 169 -8.30 -16.70 8.04
C LYS A 169 -9.46 -16.48 8.99
N GLU A 170 -9.20 -16.11 10.23
CA GLU A 170 -10.26 -15.86 11.21
C GLU A 170 -11.14 -14.68 10.79
N ILE A 171 -10.54 -13.62 10.23
CA ILE A 171 -11.29 -12.47 9.70
C ILE A 171 -12.19 -12.90 8.53
N ALA A 172 -11.73 -13.75 7.62
CA ALA A 172 -12.54 -14.28 6.52
C ALA A 172 -13.71 -15.12 7.04
N GLU A 173 -13.47 -16.02 8.00
CA GLU A 173 -14.53 -16.83 8.62
C GLU A 173 -15.61 -15.94 9.27
N ILE A 174 -15.20 -14.87 9.95
CA ILE A 174 -16.11 -13.89 10.55
C ILE A 174 -16.90 -13.15 9.47
N THR A 175 -16.24 -12.57 8.47
CA THR A 175 -16.94 -11.80 7.41
C THR A 175 -17.95 -12.68 6.68
N HIS A 176 -17.60 -13.93 6.40
CA HIS A 176 -18.49 -14.90 5.76
C HIS A 176 -19.70 -15.29 6.62
N LYS A 177 -19.55 -15.37 7.96
CA LYS A 177 -20.65 -15.57 8.90
C LYS A 177 -21.71 -14.46 8.79
N TYR A 178 -21.28 -13.22 8.51
CA TYR A 178 -22.15 -12.07 8.29
C TYR A 178 -22.57 -11.90 6.81
N GLY A 179 -22.15 -12.81 5.92
CA GLY A 179 -22.50 -12.76 4.49
C GLY A 179 -21.76 -11.67 3.70
N VAL A 180 -20.66 -11.14 4.24
CA VAL A 180 -19.92 -9.98 3.73
C VAL A 180 -18.61 -10.46 3.11
N PRO A 181 -18.21 -10.00 1.90
CA PRO A 181 -16.92 -10.34 1.32
C PRO A 181 -15.75 -9.63 2.03
N LEU A 182 -14.61 -10.33 2.10
CA LEU A 182 -13.34 -9.81 2.58
C LEU A 182 -12.44 -9.42 1.39
N ILE A 183 -12.02 -8.17 1.35
CA ILE A 183 -11.03 -7.62 0.43
C ILE A 183 -9.71 -7.46 1.20
N VAL A 184 -8.63 -8.04 0.68
CA VAL A 184 -7.31 -7.87 1.29
C VAL A 184 -6.38 -7.13 0.32
N ASP A 185 -5.91 -5.96 0.77
CA ASP A 185 -4.79 -5.28 0.13
C ASP A 185 -3.50 -5.99 0.54
N GLU A 186 -3.08 -6.94 -0.27
CA GLU A 186 -1.85 -7.73 -0.15
C GLU A 186 -0.79 -7.21 -1.12
N ALA A 187 -0.76 -5.90 -1.38
CA ALA A 187 0.17 -5.30 -2.34
C ALA A 187 1.65 -5.60 -2.01
N HIS A 188 1.99 -5.83 -0.75
CA HIS A 188 3.33 -6.18 -0.30
C HIS A 188 3.55 -7.69 -0.09
N GLY A 189 2.59 -8.55 -0.44
CA GLY A 189 2.63 -9.99 -0.17
C GLY A 189 2.59 -10.88 -1.41
N ALA A 190 2.83 -10.37 -2.62
CA ALA A 190 2.78 -11.18 -3.85
C ALA A 190 3.74 -12.38 -3.84
N HIS A 191 4.78 -12.35 -3.05
CA HIS A 191 5.76 -13.42 -2.88
C HIS A 191 5.34 -14.53 -1.90
N PHE A 192 4.32 -14.33 -1.09
CA PHE A 192 3.92 -15.25 -0.02
C PHE A 192 3.61 -16.67 -0.54
N HIS A 193 2.96 -16.76 -1.68
CA HIS A 193 2.61 -18.03 -2.30
C HIS A 193 3.81 -18.94 -2.63
N PHE A 194 5.01 -18.38 -2.82
CA PHE A 194 6.15 -19.13 -3.37
C PHE A 194 7.05 -19.82 -2.33
N SER A 195 6.87 -19.57 -1.04
CA SER A 195 7.66 -20.21 0.01
C SER A 195 6.98 -20.19 1.38
N ASN A 196 6.94 -21.33 2.06
CA ASN A 196 6.43 -21.47 3.44
C ASN A 196 7.29 -20.74 4.49
N TYR A 197 8.38 -20.10 4.10
CA TYR A 197 9.17 -19.21 4.95
C TYR A 197 8.42 -17.92 5.26
N PHE A 198 7.56 -17.51 4.37
CA PHE A 198 6.71 -16.33 4.50
C PHE A 198 5.32 -16.71 5.04
N PRO A 199 4.53 -15.72 5.47
CA PRO A 199 3.12 -15.95 5.80
C PRO A 199 2.36 -16.56 4.61
N ALA A 200 1.26 -17.26 4.89
CA ALA A 200 0.36 -17.72 3.85
C ALA A 200 -0.35 -16.52 3.16
N SER A 201 -0.56 -16.62 1.85
CA SER A 201 -1.28 -15.59 1.10
C SER A 201 -2.75 -15.49 1.52
N ALA A 202 -3.29 -14.28 1.50
CA ALA A 202 -4.71 -14.03 1.76
C ALA A 202 -5.63 -14.83 0.82
N ALA A 203 -5.17 -15.13 -0.40
CA ALA A 203 -5.89 -15.98 -1.34
C ALA A 203 -6.06 -17.43 -0.84
N GLU A 204 -5.10 -17.95 -0.08
CA GLU A 204 -5.12 -19.27 0.52
C GLU A 204 -5.91 -19.31 1.84
N LEU A 205 -6.06 -18.14 2.48
CA LEU A 205 -6.68 -17.99 3.80
C LEU A 205 -8.16 -17.62 3.75
N GLY A 206 -8.78 -17.61 2.56
CA GLY A 206 -10.21 -17.41 2.40
C GLY A 206 -10.67 -15.98 2.13
N ALA A 207 -9.76 -15.06 1.83
CA ALA A 207 -10.16 -13.75 1.32
C ALA A 207 -10.90 -13.90 -0.02
N ASP A 208 -11.87 -13.02 -0.29
CA ASP A 208 -12.68 -13.08 -1.52
C ASP A 208 -12.01 -12.34 -2.67
N LEU A 209 -11.44 -11.16 -2.39
CA LEU A 209 -10.66 -10.38 -3.33
C LEU A 209 -9.29 -10.07 -2.74
N VAL A 210 -8.23 -10.34 -3.49
CA VAL A 210 -6.86 -10.08 -3.08
C VAL A 210 -6.15 -9.24 -4.13
N ILE A 211 -5.51 -8.16 -3.71
CA ILE A 211 -4.78 -7.25 -4.59
C ILE A 211 -3.29 -7.36 -4.31
N GLN A 212 -2.51 -7.70 -5.32
CA GLN A 212 -1.06 -7.86 -5.20
C GLN A 212 -0.33 -6.95 -6.19
N SER A 213 0.66 -6.20 -5.71
CA SER A 213 1.63 -5.48 -6.55
C SER A 213 2.79 -6.40 -6.89
N PHE A 214 2.85 -6.88 -8.11
CA PHE A 214 3.95 -7.77 -8.50
C PHE A 214 5.30 -7.06 -8.47
N HIS A 215 5.32 -5.80 -8.90
CA HIS A 215 6.55 -4.99 -8.93
C HIS A 215 7.18 -4.70 -7.57
N LYS A 216 6.48 -4.92 -6.44
CA LYS A 216 7.03 -4.62 -5.11
C LYS A 216 7.89 -5.77 -4.55
N THR A 217 7.53 -7.01 -4.86
CA THR A 217 8.16 -8.18 -4.22
C THR A 217 8.50 -9.30 -5.20
N LEU A 218 8.11 -9.17 -6.47
CA LEU A 218 8.44 -10.09 -7.55
C LEU A 218 9.16 -9.32 -8.68
N PRO A 219 9.91 -10.00 -9.56
CA PRO A 219 10.70 -9.37 -10.62
C PRO A 219 9.83 -8.93 -11.81
N ALA A 220 8.96 -7.96 -11.58
CA ALA A 220 8.10 -7.34 -12.59
C ALA A 220 8.30 -5.82 -12.62
N MET A 221 7.96 -5.18 -13.74
CA MET A 221 8.13 -3.73 -13.92
C MET A 221 7.18 -2.94 -13.01
N THR A 222 7.63 -1.78 -12.56
CA THR A 222 6.81 -0.84 -11.77
C THR A 222 5.44 -0.64 -12.43
N GLN A 223 4.39 -0.47 -11.62
CA GLN A 223 3.00 -0.32 -12.03
C GLN A 223 2.25 -1.64 -12.29
N THR A 224 2.96 -2.78 -12.37
CA THR A 224 2.30 -4.08 -12.57
C THR A 224 1.65 -4.59 -11.28
N ALA A 225 0.40 -5.02 -11.39
CA ALA A 225 -0.36 -5.60 -10.28
C ALA A 225 -1.39 -6.62 -10.80
N VAL A 226 -1.95 -7.40 -9.88
CA VAL A 226 -3.01 -8.36 -10.18
C VAL A 226 -4.11 -8.25 -9.12
N LEU A 227 -5.36 -8.31 -9.55
CA LEU A 227 -6.52 -8.53 -8.70
C LEU A 227 -6.94 -9.98 -8.85
N HIS A 228 -6.96 -10.71 -7.76
CA HIS A 228 -7.45 -12.07 -7.66
C HIS A 228 -8.89 -12.11 -7.16
N ASN A 229 -9.76 -12.80 -7.87
CA ASN A 229 -11.08 -13.20 -7.39
C ASN A 229 -10.99 -14.65 -6.90
N CYS A 230 -11.12 -14.85 -5.60
CA CYS A 230 -10.90 -16.15 -4.95
C CYS A 230 -12.21 -16.91 -4.68
N SER A 231 -13.38 -16.23 -4.78
CA SER A 231 -14.69 -16.83 -4.45
C SER A 231 -15.77 -16.42 -5.46
N ASP A 232 -17.01 -16.82 -5.20
CA ASP A 232 -18.20 -16.42 -5.96
C ASP A 232 -19.02 -15.30 -5.28
N ARG A 233 -18.52 -14.76 -4.15
CA ARG A 233 -19.20 -13.70 -3.37
C ARG A 233 -19.21 -12.37 -4.09
N VAL A 234 -18.22 -12.10 -4.96
CA VAL A 234 -18.19 -10.92 -5.80
C VAL A 234 -18.29 -11.31 -7.27
N ASP A 235 -19.23 -10.71 -7.99
CA ASP A 235 -19.48 -11.02 -9.40
C ASP A 235 -18.29 -10.60 -10.29
N SER A 236 -17.65 -11.55 -10.94
CA SER A 236 -16.54 -11.34 -11.87
C SER A 236 -16.87 -10.35 -13.00
N ARG A 237 -18.14 -10.27 -13.42
CA ARG A 237 -18.57 -9.31 -14.46
C ARG A 237 -18.46 -7.88 -13.95
N LEU A 238 -18.75 -7.63 -12.67
CA LEU A 238 -18.56 -6.31 -12.05
C LEU A 238 -17.08 -5.99 -11.90
N ILE A 239 -16.26 -6.96 -11.49
CA ILE A 239 -14.81 -6.78 -11.40
C ILE A 239 -14.26 -6.38 -12.77
N ARG A 240 -14.56 -7.15 -13.84
CA ARG A 240 -14.11 -6.86 -15.21
C ARG A 240 -14.57 -5.49 -15.70
N ARG A 241 -15.82 -5.13 -15.41
CA ARG A 241 -16.36 -3.80 -15.73
C ARG A 241 -15.55 -2.68 -15.09
N PHE A 242 -15.28 -2.77 -13.78
CA PHE A 242 -14.57 -1.72 -13.08
C PHE A 242 -13.07 -1.72 -13.38
N MET A 243 -12.45 -2.86 -13.67
CA MET A 243 -11.09 -2.91 -14.22
C MET A 243 -11.02 -2.16 -15.55
N GLY A 244 -12.01 -2.28 -16.43
CA GLY A 244 -12.08 -1.53 -17.67
C GLY A 244 -12.34 -0.02 -17.47
N ILE A 245 -13.04 0.38 -16.41
CA ILE A 245 -13.32 1.80 -16.10
C ILE A 245 -12.09 2.50 -15.51
N TYR A 246 -11.34 1.82 -14.63
CA TYR A 246 -10.25 2.44 -13.87
C TYR A 246 -8.87 2.25 -14.50
N GLN A 247 -8.76 1.49 -15.56
CA GLN A 247 -7.53 1.37 -16.34
C GLN A 247 -7.61 2.17 -17.64
N THR A 248 -6.43 2.52 -18.15
CA THR A 248 -6.33 3.18 -19.48
C THR A 248 -6.93 2.32 -20.59
N SER A 249 -7.53 2.96 -21.59
CA SER A 249 -8.06 2.28 -22.77
C SER A 249 -6.97 1.71 -23.68
N SER A 250 -5.73 2.18 -23.54
CA SER A 250 -4.54 1.69 -24.26
C SER A 250 -3.53 1.13 -23.26
N PRO A 251 -3.75 -0.09 -22.73
CA PRO A 251 -2.89 -0.68 -21.72
C PRO A 251 -1.51 -1.00 -22.31
N SER A 252 -0.45 -0.75 -21.54
CA SER A 252 0.92 -1.02 -21.98
C SER A 252 1.18 -2.51 -22.13
N TYR A 253 1.47 -2.95 -23.34
CA TYR A 253 1.84 -4.35 -23.64
C TYR A 253 3.19 -4.73 -23.01
N ILE A 254 4.10 -3.77 -22.83
CA ILE A 254 5.36 -3.98 -22.13
C ILE A 254 5.11 -4.36 -20.66
N LEU A 255 4.19 -3.67 -20.00
CA LEU A 255 3.83 -3.98 -18.59
C LEU A 255 3.11 -5.33 -18.49
N MET A 256 2.19 -5.64 -19.40
CA MET A 256 1.51 -6.94 -19.42
C MET A 256 2.50 -8.08 -19.71
N ALA A 257 3.42 -7.89 -20.63
CA ALA A 257 4.49 -8.85 -20.93
C ALA A 257 5.43 -9.05 -19.75
N SER A 258 5.69 -8.00 -18.96
CA SER A 258 6.47 -8.10 -17.72
C SER A 258 5.78 -8.97 -16.66
N ILE A 259 4.45 -8.88 -16.53
CA ILE A 259 3.68 -9.77 -15.64
C ILE A 259 3.78 -11.22 -16.15
N ASP A 260 3.56 -11.44 -17.46
CA ASP A 260 3.59 -12.78 -18.06
C ASP A 260 4.99 -13.43 -17.93
N ALA A 261 6.07 -12.68 -18.21
CA ALA A 261 7.43 -13.15 -18.06
C ALA A 261 7.77 -13.46 -16.58
N CYS A 262 7.35 -12.61 -15.65
CA CYS A 262 7.51 -12.84 -14.23
C CYS A 262 6.84 -14.15 -13.81
N MET A 263 5.60 -14.39 -14.22
CA MET A 263 4.85 -15.59 -13.86
C MET A 263 5.40 -16.85 -14.54
N ASP A 264 5.90 -16.76 -15.77
CA ASP A 264 6.59 -17.87 -16.42
C ASP A 264 7.86 -18.25 -15.66
N THR A 265 8.65 -17.26 -15.24
CA THR A 265 9.86 -17.45 -14.41
C THR A 265 9.50 -18.07 -13.06
N MET A 266 8.46 -17.55 -12.38
CA MET A 266 8.04 -18.09 -11.09
C MET A 266 7.54 -19.53 -11.19
N ALA A 267 6.82 -19.87 -12.25
CA ALA A 267 6.36 -21.24 -12.49
C ALA A 267 7.50 -22.21 -12.78
N ALA A 268 8.53 -21.77 -13.52
CA ALA A 268 9.66 -22.61 -13.94
C ALA A 268 10.76 -22.70 -12.85
N GLU A 269 11.16 -21.58 -12.28
CA GLU A 269 12.36 -21.43 -11.45
C GLU A 269 12.05 -20.94 -10.03
N GLY A 270 10.85 -20.45 -9.75
CA GLY A 270 10.48 -19.78 -8.49
C GLY A 270 10.85 -20.60 -7.26
N LYS A 271 10.63 -21.91 -7.27
CA LYS A 271 10.99 -22.79 -6.16
C LYS A 271 12.49 -22.75 -5.80
N GLN A 272 13.37 -22.69 -6.80
CA GLN A 272 14.81 -22.58 -6.57
C GLN A 272 15.18 -21.18 -6.13
N MET A 273 14.67 -20.15 -6.83
CA MET A 273 14.94 -18.75 -6.51
C MET A 273 14.53 -18.42 -5.06
N PHE A 274 13.37 -18.88 -4.61
CA PHE A 274 12.91 -18.66 -3.23
C PHE A 274 13.68 -19.46 -2.19
N ARG A 275 14.18 -20.66 -2.51
CA ARG A 275 15.11 -21.37 -1.60
C ARG A 275 16.39 -20.58 -1.37
N ASP A 276 16.98 -20.03 -2.42
CA ASP A 276 18.20 -19.24 -2.32
C ASP A 276 17.95 -17.93 -1.58
N PHE A 277 16.87 -17.24 -1.90
CA PHE A 277 16.46 -16.00 -1.25
C PHE A 277 16.21 -16.19 0.26
N THR A 278 15.44 -17.21 0.65
CA THR A 278 15.14 -17.46 2.06
C THR A 278 16.40 -17.87 2.85
N ARG A 279 17.33 -18.61 2.25
CA ARG A 279 18.63 -18.92 2.84
C ARG A 279 19.42 -17.64 3.15
N ILE A 280 19.47 -16.70 2.22
CA ILE A 280 20.18 -15.43 2.41
C ILE A 280 19.51 -14.61 3.50
N LEU A 281 18.17 -14.51 3.49
CA LEU A 281 17.40 -13.80 4.52
C LEU A 281 17.67 -14.37 5.93
N GLU A 282 17.65 -15.70 6.09
CA GLU A 282 17.93 -16.34 7.37
C GLU A 282 19.34 -16.04 7.86
N GLN A 283 20.33 -16.11 6.98
CA GLN A 283 21.72 -15.80 7.31
C GLN A 283 21.88 -14.34 7.73
N THR A 284 21.28 -13.42 6.98
CA THR A 284 21.26 -11.99 7.27
C THR A 284 20.63 -11.70 8.63
N ARG A 285 19.42 -12.22 8.88
CA ARG A 285 18.71 -12.02 10.15
C ARG A 285 19.49 -12.61 11.33
N LYS A 286 20.06 -13.79 11.17
CA LYS A 286 20.92 -14.42 12.18
C LYS A 286 22.17 -13.58 12.46
N ARG A 287 22.86 -13.09 11.42
CA ARG A 287 24.05 -12.24 11.56
C ARG A 287 23.73 -10.95 12.30
N LEU A 288 22.66 -10.26 11.94
CA LEU A 288 22.26 -8.99 12.53
C LEU A 288 21.57 -9.12 13.90
N SER A 289 21.21 -10.33 14.33
CA SER A 289 20.56 -10.55 15.64
C SER A 289 21.44 -10.21 16.84
N VAL A 290 22.75 -10.04 16.65
CA VAL A 290 23.71 -9.67 17.71
C VAL A 290 23.83 -8.17 17.91
N CYS A 291 23.32 -7.35 16.98
CA CYS A 291 23.32 -5.89 17.05
C CYS A 291 22.41 -5.42 18.21
N LYS A 292 22.87 -4.45 19.00
CA LYS A 292 22.23 -4.04 20.23
C LYS A 292 21.59 -2.65 20.15
N TYR A 293 22.14 -1.80 19.35
CA TYR A 293 21.76 -0.39 19.23
C TYR A 293 20.94 -0.12 17.97
N ILE A 294 21.33 -0.75 16.86
CA ILE A 294 20.54 -0.77 15.60
C ILE A 294 19.97 -2.16 15.44
N ARG A 295 18.76 -2.36 15.97
CA ARG A 295 18.17 -3.69 16.09
C ARG A 295 17.26 -4.02 14.91
N LEU A 296 17.51 -5.19 14.29
CA LEU A 296 16.58 -5.73 13.30
C LEU A 296 15.28 -6.16 14.00
N VAL A 297 14.16 -5.61 13.56
CA VAL A 297 12.83 -5.92 14.09
C VAL A 297 12.46 -7.38 13.80
N ASP A 298 12.07 -8.09 14.85
CA ASP A 298 11.58 -9.47 14.78
C ASP A 298 10.43 -9.64 15.79
N PRO A 299 9.21 -9.20 15.42
CA PRO A 299 8.09 -9.18 16.34
C PRO A 299 7.63 -10.60 16.69
N VAL A 300 7.15 -10.78 17.91
CA VAL A 300 6.73 -12.09 18.42
C VAL A 300 5.30 -12.38 17.96
N LYS A 301 5.13 -13.48 17.22
CA LYS A 301 3.80 -13.97 16.83
C LYS A 301 2.87 -14.16 18.03
N GLY A 302 1.61 -13.77 17.88
CA GLY A 302 0.58 -13.85 18.93
C GLY A 302 0.67 -12.77 20.00
N LYS A 303 1.57 -11.78 19.86
CA LYS A 303 1.67 -10.63 20.76
C LYS A 303 1.44 -9.31 20.05
N ASN A 304 0.94 -8.31 20.75
CA ASN A 304 0.84 -6.92 20.28
C ASN A 304 0.14 -6.76 18.91
N GLY A 305 -0.81 -7.64 18.58
CA GLY A 305 -1.51 -7.60 17.29
C GLY A 305 -0.73 -8.17 16.11
N VAL A 306 0.34 -8.91 16.36
CA VAL A 306 1.13 -9.59 15.33
C VAL A 306 0.66 -11.04 15.23
N PHE A 307 -0.09 -11.38 14.19
CA PHE A 307 -0.45 -12.77 13.91
C PHE A 307 0.70 -13.50 13.22
N ASP A 308 1.25 -12.88 12.18
CA ASP A 308 2.46 -13.33 11.47
C ASP A 308 3.30 -12.13 11.00
N TYR A 309 4.47 -12.38 10.41
CA TYR A 309 5.40 -11.34 10.01
C TYR A 309 6.14 -11.70 8.72
N ASP A 310 6.13 -10.77 7.76
CA ASP A 310 6.91 -10.86 6.54
C ASP A 310 8.39 -10.58 6.79
N ARG A 311 9.20 -11.64 6.84
CA ARG A 311 10.62 -11.56 7.14
C ARG A 311 11.48 -10.97 6.01
N SER A 312 10.90 -10.70 4.84
CA SER A 312 11.56 -9.92 3.78
C SER A 312 11.63 -8.43 4.10
N LYS A 313 10.84 -7.95 5.07
CA LYS A 313 10.93 -6.59 5.60
C LYS A 313 12.07 -6.52 6.61
N LEU A 314 13.13 -5.83 6.23
CA LEU A 314 14.28 -5.57 7.09
C LEU A 314 14.11 -4.20 7.73
N VAL A 315 13.41 -4.15 8.85
CA VAL A 315 13.14 -2.94 9.63
C VAL A 315 14.24 -2.78 10.68
N PHE A 316 15.03 -1.73 10.59
CA PHE A 316 16.13 -1.43 11.50
C PHE A 316 15.74 -0.39 12.53
N SER A 317 15.38 -0.83 13.73
CA SER A 317 15.00 0.05 14.83
C SER A 317 16.22 0.76 15.43
N THR A 318 16.15 2.08 15.53
CA THR A 318 17.19 2.95 16.14
C THR A 318 16.89 3.31 17.59
N ARG A 319 15.83 2.75 18.19
CA ARG A 319 15.35 3.12 19.53
C ARG A 319 16.38 2.98 20.64
N ALA A 320 17.34 2.08 20.49
CA ALA A 320 18.42 1.86 21.45
C ALA A 320 19.72 2.64 21.11
N SER A 321 19.77 3.37 19.98
CA SER A 321 20.91 4.14 19.52
C SER A 321 20.74 5.64 19.77
N LEU A 322 21.75 6.44 19.44
CA LEU A 322 21.70 7.89 19.44
C LEU A 322 21.10 8.45 18.15
N LEU A 323 20.99 7.63 17.10
CA LEU A 323 20.46 7.99 15.79
C LEU A 323 18.93 7.99 15.78
N SER A 324 18.33 8.87 14.99
CA SER A 324 16.96 8.71 14.49
C SER A 324 16.93 7.70 13.35
N GLY A 325 15.73 7.29 12.91
CA GLY A 325 15.60 6.48 11.70
C GLY A 325 16.00 7.25 10.44
N SER A 326 15.79 8.57 10.42
CA SER A 326 16.22 9.45 9.34
C SER A 326 17.75 9.55 9.27
N ASP A 327 18.44 9.69 10.44
CA ASP A 327 19.91 9.66 10.46
C ASP A 327 20.46 8.36 9.89
N LEU A 328 19.89 7.23 10.32
CA LEU A 328 20.28 5.92 9.80
C LEU A 328 20.08 5.82 8.29
N TYR A 329 18.93 6.27 7.77
CA TYR A 329 18.62 6.28 6.35
C TYR A 329 19.68 7.07 5.56
N HIS A 330 19.97 8.32 5.98
CA HIS A 330 20.92 9.17 5.28
C HIS A 330 22.37 8.68 5.39
N ILE A 331 22.78 8.15 6.54
CA ILE A 331 24.11 7.54 6.69
C ILE A 331 24.26 6.32 5.75
N LEU A 332 23.24 5.46 5.66
CA LEU A 332 23.28 4.31 4.74
C LEU A 332 23.36 4.77 3.28
N LEU A 333 22.61 5.83 2.91
CA LEU A 333 22.63 6.40 1.57
C LEU A 333 23.99 7.00 1.22
N ASP A 334 24.49 7.93 2.05
CA ASP A 334 25.62 8.78 1.71
C ASP A 334 26.97 8.08 1.90
N ARG A 335 27.10 7.30 2.98
CA ARG A 335 28.38 6.66 3.35
C ARG A 335 28.53 5.25 2.77
N TYR A 336 27.42 4.47 2.72
CA TYR A 336 27.48 3.08 2.30
C TYR A 336 26.85 2.82 0.92
N HIS A 337 26.27 3.87 0.30
CA HIS A 337 25.56 3.79 -1.00
C HIS A 337 24.46 2.71 -0.99
N ILE A 338 23.69 2.66 0.11
CA ILE A 338 22.55 1.78 0.28
C ILE A 338 21.29 2.64 0.31
N GLN A 339 20.46 2.51 -0.74
CA GLN A 339 19.18 3.20 -0.84
C GLN A 339 18.11 2.36 -0.12
N MET A 340 17.65 2.84 1.04
CA MET A 340 16.55 2.22 1.77
C MET A 340 15.20 2.57 1.14
N GLU A 341 14.17 1.82 1.48
CA GLU A 341 12.79 2.05 0.99
C GLU A 341 12.16 3.28 1.65
N MET A 342 12.26 3.36 2.96
CA MET A 342 11.73 4.50 3.71
C MET A 342 12.42 4.69 5.05
N GLU A 343 12.22 5.87 5.59
CA GLU A 343 12.59 6.25 6.95
C GLU A 343 11.35 6.58 7.79
N SER A 344 11.49 6.37 9.08
CA SER A 344 10.57 6.82 10.12
C SER A 344 11.41 7.42 11.25
N GLU A 345 10.80 8.07 12.22
CA GLU A 345 11.55 8.60 13.37
C GLU A 345 12.36 7.54 14.12
N ASN A 346 11.84 6.31 14.20
CA ASN A 346 12.38 5.26 15.05
C ASN A 346 13.04 4.11 14.30
N TYR A 347 12.97 4.10 12.97
CA TYR A 347 13.54 3.02 12.15
C TYR A 347 13.76 3.45 10.70
N ALA A 348 14.62 2.69 10.00
CA ALA A 348 14.70 2.67 8.54
C ALA A 348 14.29 1.27 8.04
N LEU A 349 13.62 1.23 6.88
CA LEU A 349 13.10 0.01 6.27
C LEU A 349 13.79 -0.28 4.94
N ALA A 350 14.26 -1.52 4.77
CA ALA A 350 14.60 -2.11 3.48
C ALA A 350 13.59 -3.20 3.12
N ILE A 351 13.18 -3.24 1.86
CA ILE A 351 12.37 -4.33 1.29
C ILE A 351 13.29 -5.24 0.51
N ALA A 352 13.48 -6.47 1.00
CA ALA A 352 14.21 -7.49 0.28
C ALA A 352 13.25 -8.28 -0.63
N ALA A 353 13.73 -8.68 -1.79
CA ALA A 353 12.96 -9.40 -2.80
C ALA A 353 13.79 -10.53 -3.45
N VAL A 354 13.11 -11.43 -4.14
CA VAL A 354 13.75 -12.59 -4.78
C VAL A 354 14.77 -12.22 -5.88
N GLY A 355 14.76 -10.97 -6.34
CA GLY A 355 15.74 -10.43 -7.30
C GLY A 355 17.04 -9.90 -6.68
N ASP A 356 17.12 -9.84 -5.35
CA ASP A 356 18.32 -9.36 -4.66
C ASP A 356 19.48 -10.35 -4.75
N ARG A 357 20.70 -9.82 -4.63
CA ARG A 357 21.95 -10.59 -4.70
C ARG A 357 22.65 -10.62 -3.34
N ASP A 358 23.45 -11.67 -3.10
CA ASP A 358 24.26 -11.86 -1.90
C ASP A 358 25.12 -10.62 -1.57
N GLU A 359 25.67 -9.94 -2.60
CA GLU A 359 26.49 -8.73 -2.45
C GLU A 359 25.73 -7.58 -1.75
N GLY A 360 24.45 -7.38 -2.08
CA GLY A 360 23.62 -6.34 -1.45
C GLY A 360 23.41 -6.62 0.04
N PHE A 361 23.11 -7.87 0.40
CA PHE A 361 22.95 -8.29 1.79
C PHE A 361 24.26 -8.20 2.58
N GLU A 362 25.38 -8.59 1.98
CA GLU A 362 26.69 -8.49 2.63
C GLU A 362 27.03 -7.02 2.95
N ARG A 363 26.85 -6.11 1.99
CA ARG A 363 27.06 -4.67 2.17
C ARG A 363 26.16 -4.10 3.27
N LEU A 364 24.88 -4.49 3.29
CA LEU A 364 23.93 -4.06 4.32
C LEU A 364 24.35 -4.56 5.71
N CYS A 365 24.73 -5.84 5.83
CA CYS A 365 25.20 -6.40 7.10
C CYS A 365 26.42 -5.67 7.64
N GLN A 366 27.42 -5.45 6.81
CA GLN A 366 28.66 -4.73 7.20
C GLN A 366 28.33 -3.32 7.67
N ALA A 367 27.52 -2.57 6.93
CA ALA A 367 27.12 -1.22 7.29
C ALA A 367 26.41 -1.17 8.65
N ILE A 368 25.46 -2.07 8.89
CA ILE A 368 24.71 -2.10 10.16
C ILE A 368 25.61 -2.51 11.34
N GLU A 369 26.49 -3.49 11.15
CA GLU A 369 27.45 -3.93 12.19
C GLU A 369 28.43 -2.82 12.57
N GLU A 370 29.00 -2.10 11.58
CA GLU A 370 29.89 -0.97 11.81
C GLU A 370 29.17 0.14 12.57
N LEU A 371 27.96 0.51 12.15
CA LEU A 371 27.15 1.55 12.80
C LEU A 371 26.73 1.15 14.21
N ASP A 372 26.36 -0.13 14.44
CA ASP A 372 26.03 -0.62 15.78
C ASP A 372 27.22 -0.50 16.73
N GLN A 373 28.44 -0.83 16.24
CA GLN A 373 29.67 -0.68 17.01
C GLN A 373 30.00 0.81 17.28
N GLU A 374 29.86 1.68 16.29
CA GLU A 374 30.03 3.13 16.47
C GLU A 374 29.10 3.66 17.56
N GLN A 375 27.81 3.25 17.56
CA GLN A 375 26.86 3.63 18.60
C GLN A 375 27.27 3.09 19.98
N ALA A 376 27.78 1.86 20.04
CA ALA A 376 28.29 1.30 21.31
C ALA A 376 29.44 2.13 21.88
N ASP A 377 30.37 2.59 21.07
CA ASP A 377 31.51 3.37 21.51
C ASP A 377 31.14 4.80 21.94
N LEU A 378 30.25 5.45 21.22
CA LEU A 378 29.71 6.76 21.58
C LEU A 378 28.97 6.75 22.91
N ILE A 379 28.11 5.72 23.13
CA ILE A 379 27.35 5.57 24.39
C ILE A 379 28.27 5.26 25.54
N LYS A 380 29.30 4.41 25.36
CA LYS A 380 30.33 4.15 26.40
C LYS A 380 31.16 5.39 26.73
N ALA A 381 31.42 6.25 25.77
CA ALA A 381 32.10 7.53 25.99
C ALA A 381 31.26 8.56 26.75
N GLY A 382 30.01 8.20 27.11
CA GLY A 382 29.10 9.06 27.88
C GLY A 382 28.55 10.22 27.04
N ILE A 383 28.56 10.13 25.73
CA ILE A 383 27.88 11.10 24.88
C ILE A 383 26.39 10.97 25.18
N PRO A 384 25.79 12.05 25.76
CA PRO A 384 24.36 11.99 26.05
C PRO A 384 23.66 11.78 24.71
N ALA A 385 22.66 10.88 24.71
CA ALA A 385 21.62 11.00 23.70
C ALA A 385 21.19 12.47 23.81
N GLU A 386 21.45 13.28 22.77
CA GLU A 386 20.68 14.51 22.67
C GLU A 386 19.27 14.11 23.05
N GLU A 387 18.61 14.90 23.93
CA GLU A 387 17.22 14.65 24.27
C GLU A 387 16.35 14.83 23.01
N ASN A 388 16.70 14.14 21.96
CA ASN A 388 15.84 13.77 20.88
C ASN A 388 14.77 12.92 21.55
N LYS A 389 13.76 13.62 22.07
CA LYS A 389 12.52 13.01 22.54
C LYS A 389 12.05 12.13 21.41
N LYS A 390 12.51 10.85 21.43
CA LYS A 390 12.11 9.85 20.45
C LYS A 390 10.59 9.85 20.49
N LEU A 391 10.02 10.10 19.34
CA LEU A 391 8.59 10.32 19.22
C LEU A 391 7.89 9.04 19.64
N ASP A 392 7.12 9.10 20.72
CA ASP A 392 6.23 7.99 21.05
C ASP A 392 5.07 7.97 20.06
N THR A 393 5.27 7.23 18.97
CA THR A 393 4.26 7.11 17.91
C THR A 393 2.93 6.54 18.40
N ARG A 394 2.91 5.88 19.58
CA ARG A 394 1.66 5.40 20.21
C ARG A 394 0.76 6.55 20.62
N SER A 395 1.34 7.67 21.09
CA SER A 395 0.59 8.88 21.46
C SER A 395 0.00 9.61 20.26
N MET A 396 0.38 9.21 19.04
CA MET A 396 -0.05 9.84 17.80
C MET A 396 -1.25 9.15 17.15
N HIS A 397 -1.64 7.96 17.67
CA HIS A 397 -2.90 7.34 17.28
C HIS A 397 -4.07 8.09 17.92
N PHE A 398 -4.91 8.67 17.11
CA PHE A 398 -6.12 9.37 17.53
C PHE A 398 -7.26 9.05 16.59
N VAL A 399 -8.46 9.08 17.13
CA VAL A 399 -9.69 8.86 16.36
C VAL A 399 -10.29 10.22 16.06
N LEU A 400 -10.55 10.48 14.78
CA LEU A 400 -11.27 11.68 14.35
C LEU A 400 -12.74 11.34 14.11
N THR A 401 -13.59 12.32 14.32
CA THR A 401 -15.03 12.19 14.10
C THR A 401 -15.37 12.59 12.68
N GLN A 402 -16.01 11.71 11.93
CA GLN A 402 -16.58 12.03 10.63
C GLN A 402 -17.85 12.85 10.83
N MET A 403 -17.84 14.11 10.37
CA MET A 403 -18.96 15.05 10.53
C MET A 403 -19.87 15.10 9.30
N MET A 404 -19.32 14.80 8.13
CA MET A 404 -20.04 14.70 6.85
C MET A 404 -19.36 13.69 5.93
N SER A 405 -20.02 13.29 4.84
CA SER A 405 -19.41 12.36 3.90
C SER A 405 -18.15 12.97 3.27
N MET A 406 -17.21 12.12 2.87
CA MET A 406 -15.99 12.57 2.20
C MET A 406 -16.31 13.31 0.89
N ALA A 407 -17.30 12.82 0.14
CA ALA A 407 -17.72 13.43 -1.11
C ALA A 407 -18.33 14.83 -0.86
N ASP A 408 -19.23 14.94 0.12
CA ASP A 408 -19.84 16.23 0.45
C ASP A 408 -18.79 17.25 0.91
N ALA A 409 -17.78 16.81 1.69
CA ALA A 409 -16.71 17.70 2.16
C ALA A 409 -15.79 18.18 1.03
N MET A 410 -15.47 17.32 0.07
CA MET A 410 -14.61 17.65 -1.07
C MET A 410 -15.32 18.50 -2.14
N GLU A 411 -16.64 18.42 -2.21
CA GLU A 411 -17.47 19.13 -3.21
C GLU A 411 -18.12 20.39 -2.62
N ALA A 412 -18.06 20.61 -1.30
CA ALA A 412 -18.57 21.81 -0.64
C ALA A 412 -17.70 23.05 -0.97
N PRO A 413 -18.25 24.27 -0.83
CA PRO A 413 -17.46 25.49 -0.77
C PRO A 413 -16.41 25.41 0.35
N THR A 414 -15.18 25.86 0.05
CA THR A 414 -14.06 25.75 0.96
C THR A 414 -13.35 27.08 1.17
N GLU A 415 -12.72 27.25 2.33
CA GLU A 415 -11.86 28.38 2.63
C GLU A 415 -10.50 27.93 3.18
N LYS A 416 -9.45 28.71 2.91
CA LYS A 416 -8.12 28.51 3.50
C LYS A 416 -8.13 28.99 4.94
N CYS A 417 -7.77 28.10 5.85
CA CYS A 417 -7.73 28.38 7.28
C CYS A 417 -6.30 28.15 7.80
N PRO A 418 -5.69 29.07 8.57
CA PRO A 418 -4.46 28.80 9.26
C PRO A 418 -4.59 27.54 10.13
N LEU A 419 -3.59 26.65 10.14
CA LEU A 419 -3.65 25.37 10.86
C LEU A 419 -4.11 25.54 12.30
N GLU A 420 -3.60 26.54 13.00
CA GLU A 420 -3.90 26.81 14.41
C GLU A 420 -5.36 27.22 14.66
N GLU A 421 -5.95 27.90 13.69
CA GLU A 421 -7.33 28.41 13.77
C GLU A 421 -8.35 27.41 13.26
N SER A 422 -7.88 26.30 12.67
CA SER A 422 -8.74 25.29 12.05
C SER A 422 -9.39 24.30 13.05
N ILE A 423 -9.03 24.36 14.33
CA ILE A 423 -9.56 23.46 15.36
C ILE A 423 -11.09 23.58 15.42
N GLY A 424 -11.77 22.44 15.37
CA GLY A 424 -13.25 22.37 15.36
C GLY A 424 -13.88 22.49 13.98
N ARG A 425 -13.10 22.91 12.95
CA ARG A 425 -13.56 22.97 11.55
C ARG A 425 -13.57 21.55 10.93
N ILE A 426 -14.24 21.42 9.80
CA ILE A 426 -14.31 20.17 9.02
C ILE A 426 -13.27 20.27 7.91
N SER A 427 -12.37 19.27 7.83
CA SER A 427 -11.36 19.21 6.75
C SER A 427 -12.04 18.98 5.40
N ALA A 428 -11.61 19.72 4.38
CA ALA A 428 -11.99 19.51 2.99
C ALA A 428 -10.90 18.80 2.17
N GLU A 429 -9.75 18.53 2.79
CA GLU A 429 -8.62 17.88 2.13
C GLU A 429 -7.98 16.80 3.01
N PHE A 430 -7.14 15.99 2.38
CA PHE A 430 -6.34 14.99 3.07
C PHE A 430 -5.07 15.61 3.64
N ALA A 431 -4.61 15.09 4.77
CA ALA A 431 -3.21 15.21 5.18
C ALA A 431 -2.67 13.83 5.51
N TYR A 432 -1.53 13.45 4.95
CA TYR A 432 -0.89 12.15 5.19
C TYR A 432 0.63 12.26 5.21
N LEU A 433 1.25 11.34 5.95
CA LEU A 433 2.69 11.12 5.87
C LEU A 433 3.01 10.23 4.67
N TYR A 434 4.06 10.56 3.94
CA TYR A 434 4.51 9.74 2.83
C TYR A 434 6.03 9.52 2.91
N PRO A 435 6.50 8.28 2.78
CA PRO A 435 5.78 7.00 2.80
C PRO A 435 5.11 6.70 4.15
N PRO A 436 4.12 5.81 4.25
CA PRO A 436 3.49 4.97 3.22
C PRO A 436 2.22 5.58 2.58
N GLY A 437 1.84 6.81 2.89
CA GLY A 437 0.65 7.47 2.35
C GLY A 437 -0.64 7.10 3.10
N ILE A 438 -0.54 6.89 4.42
CA ILE A 438 -1.69 6.68 5.33
C ILE A 438 -2.22 8.06 5.76
N PRO A 439 -3.51 8.37 5.54
CA PRO A 439 -4.07 9.64 5.95
C PRO A 439 -4.10 9.84 7.47
N LEU A 440 -3.63 10.98 7.92
CA LEU A 440 -3.79 11.48 9.29
C LEU A 440 -5.18 12.07 9.50
N ILE A 441 -5.70 12.76 8.48
CA ILE A 441 -7.07 13.27 8.40
C ILE A 441 -7.60 13.05 6.98
N THR A 442 -8.90 12.83 6.88
CA THR A 442 -9.60 12.71 5.60
C THR A 442 -10.67 13.80 5.48
N PRO A 443 -11.08 14.17 4.27
CA PRO A 443 -12.19 15.12 4.09
C PRO A 443 -13.43 14.67 4.84
N GLY A 444 -14.11 15.63 5.48
CA GLY A 444 -15.30 15.39 6.30
C GLY A 444 -15.01 15.06 7.76
N GLU A 445 -13.76 14.81 8.15
CA GLU A 445 -13.37 14.64 9.56
C GLU A 445 -13.17 16.00 10.24
N GLN A 446 -13.51 16.07 11.54
CA GLN A 446 -13.32 17.26 12.35
C GLN A 446 -11.85 17.42 12.77
N ILE A 447 -11.30 18.58 12.53
CA ILE A 447 -9.93 18.94 12.93
C ILE A 447 -9.88 19.12 14.45
N THR A 448 -8.99 18.39 15.11
CA THR A 448 -8.80 18.43 16.56
C THR A 448 -7.49 19.08 16.97
N GLY A 449 -7.40 19.59 18.20
CA GLY A 449 -6.14 20.09 18.72
C GLY A 449 -5.03 19.00 18.78
N GLN A 450 -5.42 17.71 18.90
CA GLN A 450 -4.45 16.61 18.85
C GLN A 450 -3.87 16.45 17.43
N PHE A 451 -4.71 16.54 16.39
CA PHE A 451 -4.27 16.53 15.00
C PHE A 451 -3.24 17.65 14.75
N ILE A 452 -3.56 18.89 15.15
CA ILE A 452 -2.64 20.04 14.95
C ILE A 452 -1.32 19.82 15.69
N ARG A 453 -1.34 19.35 16.94
CA ARG A 453 -0.09 19.04 17.68
C ARG A 453 0.74 17.98 16.96
N ASN A 454 0.12 16.95 16.44
CA ASN A 454 0.83 15.89 15.72
C ASN A 454 1.43 16.42 14.40
N MET A 455 0.69 17.23 13.66
CA MET A 455 1.18 17.90 12.44
C MET A 455 2.45 18.72 12.72
N ARG A 456 2.44 19.52 13.80
CA ARG A 456 3.63 20.32 14.20
C ARG A 456 4.82 19.42 14.53
N ILE A 457 4.61 18.38 15.34
CA ILE A 457 5.68 17.45 15.71
C ILE A 457 6.29 16.81 14.44
N TYR A 458 5.47 16.42 13.47
CA TYR A 458 5.97 15.86 12.20
C TYR A 458 6.79 16.89 11.41
N MET A 459 6.31 18.13 11.31
CA MET A 459 7.04 19.20 10.61
C MET A 459 8.36 19.55 11.31
N ASP A 460 8.36 19.67 12.65
CA ASP A 460 9.57 19.98 13.44
C ASP A 460 10.64 18.88 13.32
N LYS A 461 10.21 17.64 13.04
CA LYS A 461 11.07 16.48 12.77
C LYS A 461 11.48 16.34 11.31
N GLY A 462 11.08 17.25 10.44
CA GLY A 462 11.39 17.20 9.02
C GLY A 462 10.65 16.11 8.24
N LEU A 463 9.61 15.48 8.82
CA LEU A 463 8.80 14.49 8.12
C LEU A 463 7.94 15.16 7.05
N TYR A 464 7.88 14.52 5.88
CA TYR A 464 7.22 15.13 4.73
C TYR A 464 5.70 14.87 4.75
N LEU A 465 4.95 15.95 4.96
CA LEU A 465 3.49 15.93 4.90
C LEU A 465 3.01 16.22 3.48
N GLN A 466 2.05 15.44 3.02
CA GLN A 466 1.43 15.57 1.70
C GLN A 466 -0.10 15.66 1.82
N GLY A 467 -0.72 16.09 0.73
CA GLY A 467 -2.18 16.11 0.57
C GLY A 467 -2.81 17.47 0.79
N LEU A 468 -2.15 18.39 1.50
CA LEU A 468 -2.59 19.76 1.62
C LEU A 468 -2.35 20.53 0.32
N GLU A 469 -3.26 21.43 -0.06
CA GLU A 469 -3.06 22.37 -1.18
C GLU A 469 -1.89 23.31 -0.90
N ASP A 470 -1.75 23.71 0.36
CA ASP A 470 -0.60 24.52 0.80
C ASP A 470 0.63 23.66 1.09
N TYR A 471 1.53 23.54 0.12
CA TYR A 471 2.81 22.81 0.26
C TYR A 471 3.72 23.35 1.38
N THR A 472 3.42 24.53 1.96
CA THR A 472 4.16 25.06 3.12
C THR A 472 3.60 24.54 4.44
N ASN A 473 2.48 23.81 4.40
CA ASN A 473 1.78 23.23 5.55
C ASN A 473 1.36 24.26 6.62
N LYS A 474 1.15 25.51 6.24
CA LYS A 474 0.71 26.58 7.16
C LYS A 474 -0.80 26.74 7.22
N THR A 475 -1.48 26.34 6.15
CA THR A 475 -2.94 26.42 6.02
C THR A 475 -3.52 25.07 5.62
N ILE A 476 -4.79 24.86 5.91
CA ILE A 476 -5.59 23.70 5.51
C ILE A 476 -6.92 24.20 4.93
N LEU A 477 -7.40 23.53 3.87
CA LEU A 477 -8.75 23.78 3.36
C LEU A 477 -9.78 23.19 4.32
N VAL A 478 -10.73 24.01 4.69
CA VAL A 478 -11.88 23.62 5.53
C VAL A 478 -13.18 23.92 4.81
N VAL A 479 -14.21 23.15 5.10
CA VAL A 479 -15.57 23.42 4.60
C VAL A 479 -16.04 24.76 5.16
N GLU A 480 -16.55 25.65 4.29
CA GLU A 480 -17.12 26.92 4.71
C GLU A 480 -18.26 26.71 5.68
N GLN A 481 -18.26 27.47 6.78
CA GLN A 481 -19.42 27.52 7.67
C GLN A 481 -20.45 28.41 7.03
N GLN A 482 -21.62 27.86 6.66
CA GLN A 482 -22.76 28.71 6.28
C GLN A 482 -23.05 29.64 7.45
N PRO A 483 -23.21 30.94 7.22
CA PRO A 483 -23.66 31.84 8.27
C PRO A 483 -24.99 31.30 8.81
N GLN A 484 -25.06 31.10 10.13
CA GLN A 484 -26.33 30.76 10.77
C GLN A 484 -27.32 31.81 10.36
N SER A 485 -28.38 31.41 9.63
CA SER A 485 -29.50 32.30 9.36
C SER A 485 -30.09 32.67 10.72
N THR A 486 -29.81 33.87 11.17
CA THR A 486 -30.58 34.50 12.25
C THR A 486 -32.04 34.51 11.80
N LYS A 487 -32.83 33.59 12.32
CA LYS A 487 -34.26 33.74 12.30
C LYS A 487 -34.54 35.01 13.15
N GLU A 488 -34.66 36.16 12.48
CA GLU A 488 -35.31 37.31 13.04
C GLU A 488 -36.72 36.87 13.44
N GLN A 489 -36.96 36.86 14.73
CA GLN A 489 -38.30 36.83 15.27
C GLN A 489 -38.91 38.20 14.96
N ASP A 490 -39.55 38.33 13.79
CA ASP A 490 -40.56 39.37 13.60
C ASP A 490 -41.79 38.95 14.43
N GLU A 491 -41.76 39.32 15.71
CA GLU A 491 -43.01 39.51 16.45
C GLU A 491 -43.69 40.74 15.89
N GLU A 492 -44.65 40.52 14.99
CA GLU A 492 -45.67 41.53 14.64
C GLU A 492 -46.47 41.87 15.88
N ILE A 493 -46.17 43.07 16.42
CA ILE A 493 -47.07 43.79 17.28
C ILE A 493 -48.10 44.40 16.36
N HIS A 494 -49.33 43.85 16.33
CA HIS A 494 -50.49 44.55 15.92
C HIS A 494 -51.73 44.11 16.73
N GLY A 495 -52.25 45.12 17.54
CA GLY A 495 -53.63 45.47 17.75
C GLY A 495 -54.46 44.67 18.72
#